data_f695d1a1631ef7009507793d7f6b57e5
#
_entry.id   f695d1a1631ef7009507793d7f6b57e5
#
_cell.length_a   1.000
_cell.length_b   1.000
_cell.length_c   1.000
_cell.angle_alpha   90.00
_cell.angle_beta   90.00
_cell.angle_gamma   90.00
#
_symmetry.space_group_name_H-M   'P 1'
#
loop_
_entity.id
_entity.type
_entity.pdbx_description
1 polymer ?
#
loop_
_entity_poly.entity_id
_entity_poly.type
_entity_poly.pdbx_seq_one_letter_code
_entity_poly.pdbx_strand_id
1 'polypeptide(L)'
;ERSFFMRNPKPKEWLAKDYSQNYIADYKPFNFVDGEGVRNSLYVSGCLFACEGCFNKAAQNFRYGKPFTPELEEQIIADLRNDYVQGLTLLGGEPFLNTDVCLQVVRRIRKEFGTTKDIWSWTGYTFDELLQDSEDKLELLSQIDILVDGRFELSKRDLKLQFRGSSNQRIIDVQKSLESNQVVIWEKCTDATETYEQIKKQDLI
;
A
#
# COMPACT_ATOMS: atom_id res chain seq x y z
N GLU A 1 3.15 29.17 -13.09
CA GLU A 1 2.34 28.27 -12.24
C GLU A 1 2.15 26.94 -12.96
N ARG A 2 2.89 25.89 -12.53
CA ARG A 2 2.59 24.54 -13.02
C ARG A 2 1.36 24.05 -12.24
N SER A 3 0.23 24.04 -12.91
CA SER A 3 -0.98 23.39 -12.42
C SER A 3 -0.65 21.91 -12.17
N PHE A 4 -0.55 21.53 -10.90
CA PHE A 4 -0.42 20.12 -10.50
C PHE A 4 -1.79 19.48 -10.66
N PHE A 5 -2.07 18.96 -11.84
CA PHE A 5 -3.23 18.10 -12.01
C PHE A 5 -2.85 16.69 -11.59
N MET A 6 -3.58 16.15 -10.65
CA MET A 6 -3.55 14.73 -10.30
C MET A 6 -3.77 13.91 -11.57
N ARG A 7 -2.89 12.94 -11.83
CA ARG A 7 -2.94 12.15 -13.05
C ARG A 7 -3.89 10.96 -12.89
N ASN A 8 -4.69 10.74 -13.92
CA ASN A 8 -5.61 9.60 -14.00
C ASN A 8 -5.24 8.78 -15.22
N PRO A 9 -4.45 7.70 -15.08
CA PRO A 9 -4.04 6.89 -16.20
C PRO A 9 -5.22 6.10 -16.77
N LYS A 10 -5.19 5.86 -18.07
CA LYS A 10 -6.03 4.85 -18.70
C LYS A 10 -5.52 3.44 -18.34
N PRO A 11 -6.36 2.41 -18.46
CA PRO A 11 -5.91 1.03 -18.30
C PRO A 11 -4.68 0.73 -19.16
N LYS A 12 -3.64 0.13 -18.54
CA LYS A 12 -2.37 -0.23 -19.16
C LYS A 12 -1.54 0.93 -19.74
N GLU A 13 -1.87 2.18 -19.40
CA GLU A 13 -1.10 3.35 -19.86
C GLU A 13 0.27 3.43 -19.18
N TRP A 14 0.33 3.14 -17.88
CA TRP A 14 1.57 3.15 -17.12
C TRP A 14 2.04 1.73 -16.83
N LEU A 15 3.01 1.26 -17.57
CA LEU A 15 3.60 -0.06 -17.35
C LEU A 15 4.81 0.07 -16.39
N ALA A 16 4.84 -0.73 -15.34
CA ALA A 16 5.92 -0.69 -14.36
C ALA A 16 7.31 -0.86 -15.00
N LYS A 17 7.43 -1.75 -15.99
CA LYS A 17 8.68 -1.99 -16.74
C LYS A 17 9.25 -0.74 -17.45
N ASP A 18 8.40 0.24 -17.76
CA ASP A 18 8.81 1.46 -18.46
C ASP A 18 9.33 2.55 -17.51
N TYR A 19 9.00 2.45 -16.23
CA TYR A 19 9.29 3.48 -15.22
C TYR A 19 10.15 3.01 -14.07
N SER A 20 9.94 1.80 -13.55
CA SER A 20 10.63 1.29 -12.38
C SER A 20 12.15 1.25 -12.60
N GLN A 21 12.89 1.64 -11.58
CA GLN A 21 14.34 1.51 -11.52
C GLN A 21 14.77 0.49 -10.46
N ASN A 22 13.80 -0.25 -9.88
CA ASN A 22 14.02 -1.21 -8.81
C ASN A 22 14.69 -0.58 -7.57
N TYR A 23 14.33 0.67 -7.27
CA TYR A 23 14.80 1.42 -6.10
C TYR A 23 13.76 1.36 -5.00
N ILE A 24 14.25 1.40 -3.78
CA ILE A 24 13.44 1.56 -2.57
C ILE A 24 13.81 2.83 -1.85
N ALA A 25 12.80 3.52 -1.33
CA ALA A 25 12.98 4.71 -0.51
C ALA A 25 13.47 4.36 0.88
N ASP A 26 12.89 3.31 1.49
CA ASP A 26 13.24 2.88 2.84
C ASP A 26 12.71 1.45 3.13
N TYR A 27 13.23 0.84 4.18
CA TYR A 27 12.69 -0.36 4.81
C TYR A 27 12.64 -0.14 6.33
N LYS A 28 11.45 -0.32 6.90
CA LYS A 28 11.22 -0.13 8.35
C LYS A 28 10.67 -1.41 8.96
N PRO A 29 11.48 -2.20 9.64
CA PRO A 29 11.00 -3.36 10.37
C PRO A 29 10.26 -2.97 11.66
N PHE A 30 9.41 -3.85 12.14
CA PHE A 30 8.81 -3.83 13.46
C PHE A 30 8.07 -2.55 13.83
N ASN A 31 7.28 -2.02 12.90
CA ASN A 31 6.41 -0.87 13.16
C ASN A 31 4.94 -1.29 13.26
N PHE A 32 4.08 -0.37 13.70
CA PHE A 32 2.64 -0.57 13.87
C PHE A 32 1.79 0.59 13.34
N VAL A 33 2.35 1.37 12.41
CA VAL A 33 1.68 2.54 11.83
C VAL A 33 1.15 2.26 10.42
N ASP A 34 1.68 1.25 9.74
CA ASP A 34 1.40 0.97 8.34
C ASP A 34 0.50 -0.28 8.18
N GLY A 35 -0.56 -0.38 8.97
CA GLY A 35 -1.51 -1.48 8.97
C GLY A 35 -1.72 -2.12 10.33
N GLU A 36 -2.49 -3.22 10.37
CA GLU A 36 -2.82 -3.93 11.61
C GLU A 36 -1.59 -4.69 12.16
N GLY A 37 -1.41 -4.62 13.46
CA GLY A 37 -0.38 -5.37 14.19
C GLY A 37 1.04 -4.83 13.99
N VAL A 38 2.02 -5.60 14.46
CA VAL A 38 3.43 -5.31 14.21
C VAL A 38 3.79 -5.77 12.80
N ARG A 39 4.35 -4.88 11.99
CA ARG A 39 4.60 -5.11 10.58
C ARG A 39 5.97 -4.64 10.13
N ASN A 40 6.45 -5.22 9.05
CA ASN A 40 7.58 -4.68 8.32
C ASN A 40 7.05 -3.87 7.13
N SER A 41 7.64 -2.71 6.85
CA SER A 41 7.20 -1.81 5.78
C SER A 41 8.29 -1.60 4.75
N LEU A 42 8.00 -1.94 3.50
CA LEU A 42 8.86 -1.70 2.35
C LEU A 42 8.31 -0.50 1.55
N TYR A 43 9.07 0.59 1.57
CA TYR A 43 8.76 1.82 0.83
C TYR A 43 9.48 1.78 -0.52
N VAL A 44 8.74 1.54 -1.60
CA VAL A 44 9.30 1.59 -2.97
C VAL A 44 9.45 3.02 -3.46
N SER A 45 10.30 3.23 -4.49
CA SER A 45 10.54 4.54 -5.10
C SER A 45 9.95 4.61 -6.49
N GLY A 46 9.24 5.70 -6.73
CA GLY A 46 8.63 6.05 -8.00
C GLY A 46 7.10 6.07 -7.95
N CYS A 47 6.52 7.19 -8.36
CA CYS A 47 5.07 7.37 -8.46
C CYS A 47 4.75 8.44 -9.49
N LEU A 48 3.76 8.21 -10.35
CA LEU A 48 3.34 9.15 -11.38
C LEU A 48 2.06 9.92 -11.02
N PHE A 49 1.36 9.58 -9.95
CA PHE A 49 0.09 10.22 -9.59
C PHE A 49 0.24 11.70 -9.23
N ALA A 50 1.37 12.09 -8.66
CA ALA A 50 1.68 13.47 -8.30
C ALA A 50 0.59 14.15 -7.42
N CYS A 51 0.01 13.40 -6.47
CA CYS A 51 -1.02 13.92 -5.58
C CYS A 51 -0.55 15.17 -4.85
N GLU A 52 -1.40 16.22 -4.83
CA GLU A 52 -1.14 17.42 -4.05
C GLU A 52 -1.11 17.08 -2.54
N GLY A 53 -0.09 17.59 -1.85
CA GLY A 53 0.08 17.29 -0.41
C GLY A 53 0.54 15.87 -0.12
N CYS A 54 1.07 15.14 -1.11
CA CYS A 54 1.59 13.79 -0.92
C CYS A 54 2.60 13.75 0.25
N PHE A 55 2.38 12.83 1.17
CA PHE A 55 3.22 12.65 2.35
C PHE A 55 4.66 12.21 1.99
N ASN A 56 4.79 11.37 0.97
CA ASN A 56 6.07 10.82 0.51
C ASN A 56 6.56 11.47 -0.79
N LYS A 57 6.59 12.78 -0.86
CA LYS A 57 6.95 13.51 -2.08
C LYS A 57 8.30 13.12 -2.66
N ALA A 58 9.30 12.86 -1.81
CA ALA A 58 10.63 12.44 -2.26
C ALA A 58 10.59 11.07 -2.97
N ALA A 59 9.77 10.14 -2.46
CA ALA A 59 9.60 8.81 -3.03
C ALA A 59 8.83 8.79 -4.38
N GLN A 60 8.34 9.92 -4.88
CA GLN A 60 7.82 10.01 -6.25
C GLN A 60 8.91 9.86 -7.30
N ASN A 61 10.17 10.17 -6.97
CA ASN A 61 11.31 9.97 -7.86
C ASN A 61 11.70 8.48 -7.88
N PHE A 62 11.71 7.87 -9.07
CA PHE A 62 12.04 6.44 -9.27
C PHE A 62 13.48 6.07 -8.89
N ARG A 63 14.37 7.04 -8.71
CA ARG A 63 15.77 6.84 -8.27
C ARG A 63 16.03 7.37 -6.86
N TYR A 64 14.99 7.63 -6.09
CA TYR A 64 15.15 8.02 -4.70
C TYR A 64 15.54 6.83 -3.83
N GLY A 65 16.42 7.04 -2.87
CA GLY A 65 16.88 5.99 -1.97
C GLY A 65 17.98 5.12 -2.55
N LYS A 66 17.81 3.81 -2.57
CA LYS A 66 18.82 2.85 -2.98
C LYS A 66 18.22 1.70 -3.80
N PRO A 67 19.05 1.00 -4.63
CA PRO A 67 18.58 -0.19 -5.31
C PRO A 67 18.09 -1.26 -4.33
N PHE A 68 17.04 -1.98 -4.72
CA PHE A 68 16.64 -3.20 -4.03
C PHE A 68 17.70 -4.29 -4.25
N THR A 69 18.10 -4.98 -3.20
CA THR A 69 19.18 -5.98 -3.27
C THR A 69 18.74 -7.33 -2.70
N PRO A 70 19.40 -8.43 -3.10
CA PRO A 70 19.15 -9.75 -2.49
C PRO A 70 19.38 -9.77 -0.97
N GLU A 71 20.33 -9.01 -0.46
CA GLU A 71 20.63 -8.91 0.97
C GLU A 71 19.45 -8.28 1.72
N LEU A 72 18.80 -7.26 1.13
CA LEU A 72 17.59 -6.68 1.71
C LEU A 72 16.42 -7.65 1.68
N GLU A 73 16.24 -8.40 0.60
CA GLU A 73 15.22 -9.44 0.55
C GLU A 73 15.40 -10.46 1.67
N GLU A 74 16.62 -10.97 1.87
CA GLU A 74 16.92 -11.89 2.97
C GLU A 74 16.67 -11.25 4.36
N GLN A 75 16.97 -9.96 4.52
CA GLN A 75 16.67 -9.22 5.76
C GLN A 75 15.16 -9.15 6.01
N ILE A 76 14.36 -8.83 4.99
CA ILE A 76 12.90 -8.79 5.09
C ILE A 76 12.36 -10.15 5.54
N ILE A 77 12.83 -11.22 4.92
CA ILE A 77 12.40 -12.59 5.25
C ILE A 77 12.82 -12.97 6.67
N ALA A 78 14.06 -12.64 7.07
CA ALA A 78 14.55 -12.91 8.42
C ALA A 78 13.71 -12.19 9.49
N ASP A 79 13.37 -10.91 9.24
CA ASP A 79 12.54 -10.13 10.16
C ASP A 79 11.11 -10.67 10.26
N LEU A 80 10.55 -11.18 9.15
CA LEU A 80 9.22 -11.80 9.12
C LEU A 80 9.14 -13.14 9.88
N ARG A 81 10.26 -13.82 10.15
CA ARG A 81 10.29 -15.06 10.94
C ARG A 81 9.95 -14.84 12.42
N ASN A 82 10.00 -13.61 12.89
CA ASN A 82 9.57 -13.30 14.25
C ASN A 82 8.07 -13.52 14.41
N ASP A 83 7.66 -14.29 15.39
CA ASP A 83 6.28 -14.71 15.61
C ASP A 83 5.33 -13.52 15.83
N TYR A 84 5.81 -12.45 16.43
CA TYR A 84 5.03 -11.24 16.70
C TYR A 84 4.85 -10.33 15.46
N VAL A 85 5.57 -10.58 14.37
CA VAL A 85 5.41 -9.82 13.12
C VAL A 85 4.26 -10.40 12.29
N GLN A 86 3.23 -9.61 12.08
CA GLN A 86 2.02 -10.05 11.38
C GLN A 86 2.23 -10.20 9.88
N GLY A 87 3.00 -9.32 9.26
CA GLY A 87 3.22 -9.37 7.84
C GLY A 87 4.03 -8.22 7.26
N LEU A 88 3.95 -8.07 5.95
CA LEU A 88 4.60 -7.01 5.19
C LEU A 88 3.60 -5.99 4.68
N THR A 89 4.01 -4.74 4.67
CA THR A 89 3.29 -3.65 3.99
C THR A 89 4.14 -3.09 2.85
N LEU A 90 3.52 -2.95 1.68
CA LEU A 90 4.09 -2.31 0.51
C LEU A 90 3.50 -0.90 0.37
N LEU A 91 4.35 0.11 0.33
CA LEU A 91 3.96 1.51 0.20
C LEU A 91 5.15 2.36 -0.27
N GLY A 92 5.10 3.68 -0.04
CA GLY A 92 6.19 4.60 -0.36
C GLY A 92 5.85 5.48 -1.55
N GLY A 93 6.41 5.19 -2.74
CA GLY A 93 5.95 5.66 -4.04
C GLY A 93 4.69 4.90 -4.46
N GLU A 94 4.75 4.18 -5.57
CA GLU A 94 3.62 3.38 -6.04
C GLU A 94 4.05 1.91 -6.23
N PRO A 95 3.59 0.98 -5.38
CA PRO A 95 3.94 -0.44 -5.50
C PRO A 95 3.57 -1.04 -6.87
N PHE A 96 2.44 -0.64 -7.45
CA PHE A 96 1.98 -1.14 -8.75
C PHE A 96 2.71 -0.51 -9.96
N LEU A 97 3.62 0.43 -9.73
CA LEU A 97 4.63 0.89 -10.70
C LEU A 97 6.04 0.35 -10.39
N ASN A 98 6.17 -0.54 -9.40
CA ASN A 98 7.38 -1.21 -8.98
C ASN A 98 7.14 -2.72 -8.80
N THR A 99 6.40 -3.30 -9.73
CA THR A 99 5.90 -4.69 -9.65
C THR A 99 7.02 -5.72 -9.60
N ASP A 100 8.17 -5.50 -10.25
CA ASP A 100 9.30 -6.43 -10.20
C ASP A 100 9.80 -6.64 -8.76
N VAL A 101 10.07 -5.56 -8.04
CA VAL A 101 10.51 -5.60 -6.64
C VAL A 101 9.40 -6.20 -5.76
N CYS A 102 8.17 -5.71 -5.90
CA CYS A 102 7.06 -6.15 -5.07
C CYS A 102 6.72 -7.62 -5.28
N LEU A 103 6.66 -8.09 -6.53
CA LEU A 103 6.40 -9.50 -6.85
C LEU A 103 7.52 -10.41 -6.35
N GLN A 104 8.78 -10.00 -6.49
CA GLN A 104 9.91 -10.78 -5.97
C GLN A 104 9.74 -11.04 -4.47
N VAL A 105 9.45 -10.00 -3.69
CA VAL A 105 9.30 -10.11 -2.24
C VAL A 105 8.04 -10.90 -1.87
N VAL A 106 6.89 -10.60 -2.46
CA VAL A 106 5.63 -11.27 -2.07
C VAL A 106 5.62 -12.75 -2.46
N ARG A 107 6.17 -13.12 -3.62
CA ARG A 107 6.33 -14.52 -4.01
C ARG A 107 7.21 -15.28 -3.02
N ARG A 108 8.31 -14.67 -2.56
CA ARG A 108 9.18 -15.25 -1.55
C ARG A 108 8.44 -15.44 -0.22
N ILE A 109 7.65 -14.45 0.23
CA ILE A 109 6.83 -14.53 1.43
C ILE A 109 5.80 -15.67 1.32
N ARG A 110 5.06 -15.74 0.21
CA ARG A 110 4.07 -16.81 -0.02
C ARG A 110 4.70 -18.20 -0.05
N LYS A 111 5.89 -18.32 -0.64
CA LYS A 111 6.64 -19.58 -0.67
C LYS A 111 7.08 -20.03 0.73
N GLU A 112 7.53 -19.12 1.58
CA GLU A 112 8.10 -19.45 2.89
C GLU A 112 7.04 -19.52 4.00
N PHE A 113 6.04 -18.64 3.97
CA PHE A 113 5.07 -18.49 5.05
C PHE A 113 3.62 -18.82 4.64
N GLY A 114 3.36 -19.05 3.36
CA GLY A 114 1.98 -19.21 2.89
C GLY A 114 1.12 -17.99 3.20
N THR A 115 0.03 -18.21 3.92
CA THR A 115 -0.92 -17.17 4.38
C THR A 115 -0.73 -16.79 5.86
N THR A 116 0.26 -17.33 6.54
CA THR A 116 0.52 -17.03 7.97
C THR A 116 1.06 -15.62 8.20
N LYS A 117 1.65 -15.02 7.17
CA LYS A 117 2.06 -13.61 7.14
C LYS A 117 1.22 -12.90 6.09
N ASP A 118 0.47 -11.90 6.50
CA ASP A 118 -0.37 -11.15 5.58
C ASP A 118 0.41 -10.06 4.84
N ILE A 119 -0.15 -9.62 3.71
CA ILE A 119 0.44 -8.59 2.86
C ILE A 119 -0.56 -7.46 2.68
N TRP A 120 -0.16 -6.27 3.10
CA TRP A 120 -0.88 -5.02 2.88
C TRP A 120 -0.20 -4.21 1.77
N SER A 121 -0.97 -3.43 1.05
CA SER A 121 -0.42 -2.44 0.11
C SER A 121 -1.24 -1.17 0.08
N TRP A 122 -0.57 -0.03 -0.03
CA TRP A 122 -1.16 1.23 -0.43
C TRP A 122 -0.97 1.42 -1.93
N THR A 123 -1.93 2.05 -2.59
CA THR A 123 -1.83 2.41 -4.00
C THR A 123 -2.65 3.66 -4.31
N GLY A 124 -2.20 4.43 -5.28
CA GLY A 124 -2.98 5.50 -5.86
C GLY A 124 -4.03 5.01 -6.87
N TYR A 125 -3.90 3.78 -7.37
CA TYR A 125 -4.96 3.16 -8.18
C TYR A 125 -6.19 2.86 -7.34
N THR A 126 -7.36 2.80 -7.95
CA THR A 126 -8.51 2.12 -7.36
C THR A 126 -8.45 0.62 -7.65
N PHE A 127 -9.12 -0.18 -6.83
CA PHE A 127 -9.26 -1.62 -7.06
C PHE A 127 -9.83 -1.91 -8.45
N ASP A 128 -10.84 -1.15 -8.85
CA ASP A 128 -11.49 -1.27 -10.16
C ASP A 128 -10.56 -0.93 -11.33
N GLU A 129 -9.67 0.06 -11.18
CA GLU A 129 -8.63 0.37 -12.17
C GLU A 129 -7.62 -0.78 -12.28
N LEU A 130 -7.19 -1.35 -11.16
CA LEU A 130 -6.23 -2.47 -11.15
C LEU A 130 -6.78 -3.70 -11.85
N LEU A 131 -8.07 -4.01 -11.71
CA LEU A 131 -8.72 -5.14 -12.37
C LEU A 131 -8.67 -5.07 -13.91
N GLN A 132 -8.46 -3.88 -14.47
CA GLN A 132 -8.40 -3.65 -15.92
C GLN A 132 -6.97 -3.38 -16.42
N ASP A 133 -5.98 -3.43 -15.53
CA ASP A 133 -4.61 -3.05 -15.85
C ASP A 133 -3.75 -4.23 -16.33
N SER A 134 -2.42 -4.10 -16.33
CA SER A 134 -1.46 -5.07 -16.85
C SER A 134 -1.39 -6.35 -16.00
N GLU A 135 -0.91 -7.44 -16.59
CA GLU A 135 -0.84 -8.76 -15.95
C GLU A 135 0.00 -8.76 -14.68
N ASP A 136 1.12 -8.03 -14.65
CA ASP A 136 1.99 -7.91 -13.49
C ASP A 136 1.31 -7.21 -12.31
N LYS A 137 0.47 -6.20 -12.58
CA LYS A 137 -0.34 -5.55 -11.55
C LYS A 137 -1.46 -6.46 -11.04
N LEU A 138 -2.11 -7.20 -11.94
CA LEU A 138 -3.11 -8.20 -11.56
C LEU A 138 -2.50 -9.31 -10.72
N GLU A 139 -1.32 -9.80 -11.08
CA GLU A 139 -0.59 -10.79 -10.28
C GLU A 139 -0.27 -10.23 -8.88
N LEU A 140 0.27 -9.01 -8.80
CA LEU A 140 0.56 -8.38 -7.51
C LEU A 140 -0.71 -8.23 -6.66
N LEU A 141 -1.81 -7.74 -7.26
CA LEU A 141 -3.09 -7.62 -6.58
C LEU A 141 -3.56 -8.95 -5.99
N SER A 142 -3.44 -10.05 -6.75
CA SER A 142 -3.84 -11.39 -6.30
C SER A 142 -3.06 -11.90 -5.07
N GLN A 143 -1.87 -11.36 -4.81
CA GLN A 143 -1.03 -11.73 -3.67
C GLN A 143 -1.27 -10.89 -2.42
N ILE A 144 -2.04 -9.81 -2.53
CA ILE A 144 -2.30 -8.87 -1.44
C ILE A 144 -3.53 -9.32 -0.66
N ASP A 145 -3.49 -9.22 0.67
CA ASP A 145 -4.62 -9.49 1.54
C ASP A 145 -5.45 -8.24 1.75
N ILE A 146 -4.83 -7.10 2.07
CA ILE A 146 -5.51 -5.83 2.32
C ILE A 146 -4.92 -4.73 1.44
N LEU A 147 -5.78 -4.03 0.74
CA LEU A 147 -5.43 -2.90 -0.13
C LEU A 147 -6.03 -1.61 0.39
N VAL A 148 -5.19 -0.60 0.60
CA VAL A 148 -5.64 0.78 0.78
C VAL A 148 -5.56 1.45 -0.59
N ASP A 149 -6.70 1.67 -1.21
CA ASP A 149 -6.82 2.10 -2.60
C ASP A 149 -7.22 3.56 -2.75
N GLY A 150 -6.86 4.12 -3.88
CA GLY A 150 -7.27 5.46 -4.29
C GLY A 150 -6.23 6.55 -4.02
N ARG A 151 -6.25 7.57 -4.83
CA ARG A 151 -5.34 8.72 -4.78
C ARG A 151 -5.59 9.52 -3.50
N PHE A 152 -4.51 10.03 -2.90
CA PHE A 152 -4.66 11.00 -1.84
C PHE A 152 -5.24 12.31 -2.39
N GLU A 153 -6.35 12.76 -1.81
CA GLU A 153 -7.01 14.02 -2.15
C GLU A 153 -6.91 14.98 -0.96
N LEU A 154 -6.14 16.05 -1.11
CA LEU A 154 -5.87 17.01 -0.04
C LEU A 154 -7.16 17.64 0.51
N SER A 155 -8.14 17.90 -0.34
CA SER A 155 -9.46 18.45 0.06
C SER A 155 -10.30 17.50 0.93
N LYS A 156 -9.96 16.22 0.93
CA LYS A 156 -10.62 15.16 1.70
C LYS A 156 -9.74 14.59 2.82
N ARG A 157 -8.62 15.29 3.11
CA ARG A 157 -7.70 14.89 4.19
C ARG A 157 -8.42 14.87 5.53
N ASP A 158 -8.28 13.77 6.26
CA ASP A 158 -8.81 13.64 7.61
C ASP A 158 -7.87 12.76 8.46
N LEU A 159 -7.35 13.33 9.55
CA LEU A 159 -6.42 12.65 10.47
C LEU A 159 -7.10 11.65 11.39
N LYS A 160 -8.43 11.58 11.39
CA LYS A 160 -9.20 10.62 12.19
C LYS A 160 -9.39 9.27 11.46
N LEU A 161 -9.07 9.22 10.17
CA LEU A 161 -9.21 8.00 9.37
C LEU A 161 -8.13 7.00 9.74
N GLN A 162 -8.52 5.76 9.99
CA GLN A 162 -7.60 4.66 10.23
C GLN A 162 -6.89 4.29 8.92
N PHE A 163 -5.55 4.22 8.94
CA PHE A 163 -4.68 3.79 7.83
C PHE A 163 -4.88 4.47 6.48
N ARG A 164 -5.64 5.57 6.41
CA ARG A 164 -5.93 6.34 5.21
C ARG A 164 -5.61 7.82 5.42
N GLY A 165 -5.20 8.49 4.35
CA GLY A 165 -4.90 9.93 4.39
C GLY A 165 -6.10 10.81 4.03
N SER A 166 -7.04 10.31 3.24
CA SER A 166 -8.22 11.04 2.76
C SER A 166 -9.45 10.14 2.67
N SER A 167 -10.64 10.72 2.84
CA SER A 167 -11.89 9.98 3.00
C SER A 167 -12.38 9.25 1.73
N ASN A 168 -11.82 9.57 0.57
CA ASN A 168 -12.10 8.85 -0.66
C ASN A 168 -11.36 7.49 -0.75
N GLN A 169 -10.33 7.27 0.06
CA GLN A 169 -9.59 6.02 0.08
C GLN A 169 -10.35 4.93 0.82
N ARG A 170 -10.22 3.68 0.36
CA ARG A 170 -10.90 2.52 0.93
C ARG A 170 -9.87 1.54 1.49
N ILE A 171 -10.24 0.81 2.54
CA ILE A 171 -9.49 -0.35 3.02
C ILE A 171 -10.26 -1.59 2.56
N ILE A 172 -9.68 -2.36 1.66
CA ILE A 172 -10.35 -3.43 0.92
C ILE A 172 -9.76 -4.78 1.33
N ASP A 173 -10.63 -5.73 1.69
CA ASP A 173 -10.28 -7.14 1.77
C ASP A 173 -10.20 -7.70 0.34
N VAL A 174 -8.98 -7.88 -0.15
CA VAL A 174 -8.73 -8.20 -1.55
C VAL A 174 -9.22 -9.60 -1.90
N GLN A 175 -8.97 -10.58 -1.05
CA GLN A 175 -9.32 -11.97 -1.35
C GLN A 175 -10.83 -12.15 -1.40
N LYS A 176 -11.56 -11.61 -0.42
CA LYS A 176 -13.03 -11.62 -0.44
C LYS A 176 -13.59 -10.84 -1.64
N SER A 177 -12.94 -9.75 -2.02
CA SER A 177 -13.36 -8.95 -3.19
C SER A 177 -13.19 -9.69 -4.50
N LEU A 178 -12.07 -10.40 -4.68
CA LEU A 178 -11.81 -11.21 -5.88
C LEU A 178 -12.76 -12.41 -5.97
N GLU A 179 -13.04 -13.08 -4.84
CA GLU A 179 -13.95 -14.23 -4.78
C GLU A 179 -15.41 -13.85 -5.09
N SER A 180 -15.86 -12.69 -4.59
CA SER A 180 -17.25 -12.23 -4.76
C SER A 180 -17.47 -11.37 -6.01
N ASN A 181 -16.42 -10.98 -6.73
CA ASN A 181 -16.47 -10.01 -7.82
C ASN A 181 -17.07 -8.64 -7.40
N GLN A 182 -16.94 -8.28 -6.15
CA GLN A 182 -17.43 -7.03 -5.58
C GLN A 182 -16.41 -6.49 -4.57
N VAL A 183 -16.30 -5.18 -4.45
CA VAL A 183 -15.45 -4.58 -3.42
C VAL A 183 -16.00 -4.90 -2.03
N VAL A 184 -15.21 -5.60 -1.23
CA VAL A 184 -15.51 -5.90 0.18
C VAL A 184 -14.60 -5.05 1.05
N ILE A 185 -15.19 -4.17 1.84
CA ILE A 185 -14.46 -3.33 2.79
C ILE A 185 -13.96 -4.20 3.95
N TRP A 186 -12.75 -3.91 4.41
CA TRP A 186 -12.15 -4.59 5.55
C TRP A 186 -12.98 -4.36 6.84
N GLU A 187 -13.42 -5.42 7.47
CA GLU A 187 -14.41 -5.39 8.57
C GLU A 187 -13.88 -4.73 9.86
N LYS A 188 -12.56 -4.71 10.05
CA LYS A 188 -11.93 -4.16 11.27
C LYS A 188 -11.61 -2.66 11.14
N CYS A 189 -12.08 -1.99 10.07
CA CYS A 189 -11.86 -0.56 9.91
C CYS A 189 -12.64 0.20 10.98
N THR A 190 -11.90 0.93 11.83
CA THR A 190 -12.47 1.80 12.86
C THR A 190 -11.82 3.17 12.78
N ASP A 191 -12.60 4.16 12.35
CA ASP A 191 -12.12 5.54 12.33
C ASP A 191 -12.21 6.18 13.71
N ALA A 192 -11.25 7.03 14.06
CA ALA A 192 -11.20 7.69 15.37
C ALA A 192 -12.44 8.58 15.65
N THR A 193 -13.19 8.94 14.62
CA THR A 193 -14.44 9.69 14.77
C THR A 193 -15.47 8.92 15.60
N GLU A 194 -15.63 7.61 15.33
CA GLU A 194 -16.58 6.77 16.08
C GLU A 194 -16.15 6.62 17.53
N THR A 195 -14.87 6.41 17.77
CA THR A 195 -14.31 6.33 19.13
C THR A 195 -14.50 7.64 19.89
N TYR A 196 -14.24 8.78 19.24
CA TYR A 196 -14.43 10.10 19.86
C TYR A 196 -15.89 10.37 20.24
N GLU A 197 -16.83 10.06 19.35
CA GLU A 197 -18.27 10.21 19.62
C GLU A 197 -18.75 9.27 20.73
N GLN A 198 -18.21 8.06 20.82
CA GLN A 198 -18.51 7.14 21.92
C GLN A 198 -18.00 7.67 23.27
N ILE A 199 -16.75 8.17 23.31
CA ILE A 199 -16.16 8.75 24.53
C ILE A 199 -16.97 9.98 24.98
N LYS A 200 -17.35 10.82 24.06
CA LYS A 200 -18.16 12.02 24.34
C LYS A 200 -19.55 11.67 24.88
N LYS A 201 -20.19 10.62 24.35
CA LYS A 201 -21.46 10.12 24.84
C LYS A 201 -21.40 9.55 26.27
N GLN A 202 -20.21 9.12 26.69
CA GLN A 202 -19.98 8.55 28.02
C GLN A 202 -19.53 9.61 29.04
N ASP A 203 -19.57 10.91 28.70
CA ASP A 203 -19.13 12.03 29.55
C ASP A 203 -17.70 11.84 30.15
N LEU A 204 -16.81 11.20 29.36
CA LEU A 204 -15.42 10.92 29.76
C LEU A 204 -14.46 12.07 29.41
N ILE A 205 -14.95 13.13 28.73
CA ILE A 205 -14.22 14.36 28.40
C ILE A 205 -15.17 15.54 28.51
#